data_f4bb8e2c64d622c446b676959d96c0f8
#
_entry.id   f4bb8e2c64d622c446b676959d96c0f8
#
_cell.length_a   1.000
_cell.length_b   1.000
_cell.length_c   1.000
_cell.angle_alpha   90.00
_cell.angle_beta   90.00
_cell.angle_gamma   90.00
#
_symmetry.space_group_name_H-M   'P 1'
#
loop_
_entity.id
_entity.type
_entity.pdbx_description
1 polymer ?
#
loop_
_entity_poly.entity_id
_entity_poly.type
_entity_poly.pdbx_seq_one_letter_code
_entity_poly.pdbx_strand_id
1 'polypeptide(L)'
;MIKLNNKGQSLVMFILILPILLLLFVIVIDIGNALINKQELDNINCLTIEYGLDHINENSIQTKLIDMINLNDLKLSEINVKVENNKIYITTKKNINGILAKGFKIVTIESKYQGYIKEGKKVIEKV
;
A
#
# COMPACT_ATOMS: atom_id res chain seq x y z
N MET A 1 29.92 40.12 -23.93
CA MET A 1 29.90 38.78 -23.32
C MET A 1 30.22 38.89 -21.82
N ILE A 2 29.29 38.52 -20.98
CA ILE A 2 29.49 38.56 -19.52
C ILE A 2 30.30 37.35 -19.12
N LYS A 3 31.51 37.56 -18.63
CA LYS A 3 32.30 36.48 -18.02
C LYS A 3 31.83 36.29 -16.56
N LEU A 4 31.13 35.21 -16.31
CA LEU A 4 30.81 34.83 -14.95
C LEU A 4 32.09 34.22 -14.30
N ASN A 5 32.43 34.67 -13.10
CA ASN A 5 33.47 34.04 -12.34
C ASN A 5 32.96 32.67 -11.82
N ASN A 6 33.86 31.85 -11.25
CA ASN A 6 33.52 30.50 -10.76
C ASN A 6 32.34 30.53 -9.75
N LYS A 7 32.22 31.58 -8.93
CA LYS A 7 31.12 31.76 -7.99
C LYS A 7 29.80 32.00 -8.68
N GLY A 8 29.80 32.83 -9.74
CA GLY A 8 28.61 33.09 -10.56
C GLY A 8 28.14 31.84 -11.29
N GLN A 9 29.06 31.04 -11.85
CA GLN A 9 28.72 29.77 -12.49
C GLN A 9 28.14 28.77 -11.51
N SER A 10 28.70 28.66 -10.29
CA SER A 10 28.16 27.78 -9.24
C SER A 10 26.76 28.19 -8.83
N LEU A 11 26.46 29.50 -8.74
CA LEU A 11 25.14 30.01 -8.41
C LEU A 11 24.14 29.67 -9.51
N VAL A 12 24.50 29.87 -10.78
CA VAL A 12 23.65 29.54 -11.92
C VAL A 12 23.35 28.04 -11.96
N MET A 13 24.36 27.20 -11.77
CA MET A 13 24.20 25.75 -11.70
C MET A 13 23.28 25.35 -10.55
N PHE A 14 23.44 25.95 -9.38
CA PHE A 14 22.58 25.69 -8.23
C PHE A 14 21.12 26.04 -8.51
N ILE A 15 20.86 27.19 -9.11
CA ILE A 15 19.50 27.61 -9.48
C ILE A 15 18.86 26.66 -10.49
N LEU A 16 19.66 26.11 -11.42
CA LEU A 16 19.17 25.14 -12.40
C LEU A 16 18.91 23.75 -11.81
N ILE A 17 19.77 23.32 -10.86
CA ILE A 17 19.68 22.01 -10.27
C ILE A 17 18.60 21.94 -9.17
N LEU A 18 18.39 23.03 -8.43
CA LEU A 18 17.47 23.08 -7.31
C LEU A 18 16.06 22.59 -7.65
N PRO A 19 15.41 23.08 -8.74
CA PRO A 19 14.08 22.59 -9.11
C PRO A 19 14.06 21.09 -9.42
N ILE A 20 15.12 20.57 -10.02
CA ILE A 20 15.26 19.14 -10.33
C ILE A 20 15.35 18.33 -9.05
N LEU A 21 16.14 18.78 -8.07
CA LEU A 21 16.25 18.13 -6.77
C LEU A 21 14.91 18.13 -6.03
N LEU A 22 14.18 19.24 -6.05
CA LEU A 22 12.86 19.34 -5.43
C LEU A 22 11.87 18.34 -6.07
N LEU A 23 11.92 18.23 -7.39
CA LEU A 23 11.08 17.25 -8.10
C LEU A 23 11.42 15.82 -7.69
N LEU A 24 12.70 15.49 -7.57
CA LEU A 24 13.14 14.17 -7.11
C LEU A 24 12.66 13.89 -5.68
N PHE A 25 12.73 14.88 -4.78
CA PHE A 25 12.21 14.72 -3.42
C PHE A 25 10.72 14.40 -3.40
N VAL A 26 9.93 15.09 -4.22
CA VAL A 26 8.48 14.83 -4.29
C VAL A 26 8.21 13.41 -4.79
N ILE A 27 8.95 12.93 -5.79
CA ILE A 27 8.84 11.56 -6.28
C ILE A 27 9.15 10.55 -5.16
N VAL A 28 10.21 10.77 -4.40
CA VAL A 28 10.60 9.88 -3.28
C VAL A 28 9.51 9.85 -2.21
N ILE A 29 8.92 10.98 -1.88
CA ILE A 29 7.82 11.07 -0.91
C ILE A 29 6.60 10.29 -1.41
N ASP A 30 6.23 10.43 -2.68
CA ASP A 30 5.08 9.73 -3.25
C ASP A 30 5.30 8.22 -3.25
N ILE A 31 6.49 7.75 -3.62
CA ILE A 31 6.84 6.33 -3.58
C ILE A 31 6.81 5.81 -2.15
N GLY A 32 7.40 6.55 -1.22
CA GLY A 32 7.42 6.18 0.21
C GLY A 32 6.00 6.06 0.77
N ASN A 33 5.13 7.01 0.45
CA ASN A 33 3.73 6.98 0.87
C ASN A 33 3.00 5.75 0.29
N ALA A 34 3.24 5.43 -0.98
CA ALA A 34 2.66 4.25 -1.62
C ALA A 34 3.12 2.96 -0.93
N LEU A 35 4.41 2.86 -0.61
CA LEU A 35 4.97 1.69 0.07
C LEU A 35 4.39 1.51 1.48
N ILE A 36 4.25 2.60 2.24
CA ILE A 36 3.67 2.55 3.59
C ILE A 36 2.22 2.07 3.51
N ASN A 37 1.42 2.62 2.61
CA ASN A 37 0.03 2.19 2.43
C ASN A 37 -0.05 0.71 2.00
N LYS A 38 0.85 0.27 1.13
CA LYS A 38 0.93 -1.13 0.71
C LYS A 38 1.24 -2.06 1.90
N GLN A 39 2.20 -1.68 2.75
CA GLN A 39 2.52 -2.44 3.95
C GLN A 39 1.35 -2.51 4.92
N GLU A 40 0.63 -1.42 5.10
CA GLU A 40 -0.57 -1.41 5.95
C GLU A 40 -1.63 -2.38 5.45
N LEU A 41 -1.90 -2.39 4.14
CA LEU A 41 -2.84 -3.33 3.54
C LEU A 41 -2.38 -4.77 3.71
N ASP A 42 -1.10 -5.03 3.45
CA ASP A 42 -0.53 -6.37 3.59
C ASP A 42 -0.64 -6.86 5.04
N ASN A 43 -0.29 -6.01 6.00
CA ASN A 43 -0.35 -6.35 7.42
C ASN A 43 -1.78 -6.66 7.87
N ILE A 44 -2.75 -5.85 7.47
CA ILE A 44 -4.14 -6.04 7.84
C ILE A 44 -4.70 -7.31 7.20
N ASN A 45 -4.38 -7.56 5.93
CA ASN A 45 -4.78 -8.79 5.27
C ASN A 45 -4.20 -10.02 5.98
N CYS A 46 -2.92 -9.99 6.33
CA CYS A 46 -2.27 -11.09 7.04
C CYS A 46 -2.88 -11.33 8.43
N LEU A 47 -3.09 -10.27 9.21
CA LEU A 47 -3.69 -10.38 10.54
C LEU A 47 -5.14 -10.89 10.47
N THR A 48 -5.89 -10.42 9.49
CA THR A 48 -7.27 -10.85 9.29
C THR A 48 -7.34 -12.32 8.89
N ILE A 49 -6.45 -12.78 8.00
CA ILE A 49 -6.36 -14.19 7.62
C ILE A 49 -5.97 -15.05 8.81
N GLU A 50 -5.00 -14.62 9.61
CA GLU A 50 -4.57 -15.35 10.81
C GLU A 50 -5.74 -15.55 11.77
N TYR A 51 -6.50 -14.50 12.06
CA TYR A 51 -7.70 -14.59 12.86
C TYR A 51 -8.73 -15.54 12.23
N GLY A 52 -8.95 -15.40 10.93
CA GLY A 52 -9.92 -16.20 10.18
C GLY A 52 -9.58 -17.70 10.20
N LEU A 53 -8.30 -18.05 10.12
CA LEU A 53 -7.86 -19.44 10.17
C LEU A 53 -8.12 -20.07 11.55
N ASP A 54 -7.99 -19.28 12.63
CA ASP A 54 -8.31 -19.73 13.99
C ASP A 54 -9.82 -19.91 14.20
N HIS A 55 -10.66 -19.24 13.42
CA HIS A 55 -12.11 -19.21 13.57
C HIS A 55 -12.84 -19.69 12.31
N ILE A 56 -12.19 -20.49 11.47
CA ILE A 56 -12.69 -20.86 10.14
C ILE A 56 -14.02 -21.61 10.17
N ASN A 57 -14.31 -22.29 11.28
CA ASN A 57 -15.55 -23.07 11.44
C ASN A 57 -16.70 -22.25 12.01
N GLU A 58 -16.49 -20.99 12.32
CA GLU A 58 -17.55 -20.12 12.81
C GLU A 58 -18.53 -19.75 11.70
N ASN A 59 -19.82 -19.67 12.05
CA ASN A 59 -20.82 -19.13 11.14
C ASN A 59 -20.54 -17.65 10.89
N SER A 60 -20.75 -17.21 9.64
CA SER A 60 -20.53 -15.82 9.25
C SER A 60 -19.11 -15.30 9.41
N ILE A 61 -18.12 -16.22 9.35
CA ILE A 61 -16.70 -15.80 9.44
C ILE A 61 -16.34 -14.78 8.36
N GLN A 62 -16.85 -14.94 7.15
CA GLN A 62 -16.59 -14.00 6.05
C GLN A 62 -17.04 -12.58 6.40
N THR A 63 -18.21 -12.43 6.98
CA THR A 63 -18.73 -11.12 7.42
C THR A 63 -17.86 -10.53 8.54
N LYS A 64 -17.46 -11.36 9.50
CA LYS A 64 -16.58 -10.92 10.59
C LYS A 64 -15.24 -10.42 10.08
N LEU A 65 -14.66 -11.09 9.09
CA LEU A 65 -13.38 -10.69 8.50
C LEU A 65 -13.50 -9.36 7.76
N ILE A 66 -14.59 -9.15 7.05
CA ILE A 66 -14.88 -7.86 6.39
C ILE A 66 -15.01 -6.74 7.43
N ASP A 67 -15.73 -7.00 8.53
CA ASP A 67 -15.89 -6.03 9.62
C ASP A 67 -14.55 -5.69 10.28
N MET A 68 -13.68 -6.67 10.48
CA MET A 68 -12.34 -6.45 11.02
C MET A 68 -11.51 -5.53 10.14
N ILE A 69 -11.57 -5.73 8.84
CA ILE A 69 -10.86 -4.87 7.89
C ILE A 69 -11.42 -3.44 7.94
N ASN A 70 -12.73 -3.30 7.98
CA ASN A 70 -13.39 -1.98 8.05
C ASN A 70 -13.07 -1.22 9.34
N LEU A 71 -12.89 -1.93 10.46
CA LEU A 71 -12.56 -1.31 11.74
C LEU A 71 -11.20 -0.61 11.74
N ASN A 72 -10.32 -0.94 10.81
CA ASN A 72 -9.00 -0.32 10.70
C ASN A 72 -9.01 1.03 9.96
N ASP A 73 -10.19 1.50 9.55
CA ASP A 73 -10.42 2.83 8.95
C ASP A 73 -9.44 3.20 7.84
N LEU A 74 -9.17 2.27 6.93
CA LEU A 74 -8.20 2.46 5.87
C LEU A 74 -8.74 3.17 4.63
N LYS A 75 -10.01 3.56 4.61
CA LYS A 75 -10.66 4.16 3.44
C LYS A 75 -10.44 3.33 2.17
N LEU A 76 -10.73 2.05 2.25
CA LEU A 76 -10.53 1.12 1.16
C LEU A 76 -11.55 1.34 0.04
N SER A 77 -11.09 1.27 -1.21
CA SER A 77 -11.98 1.35 -2.37
C SER A 77 -12.65 0.02 -2.67
N GLU A 78 -12.02 -1.09 -2.28
CA GLU A 78 -12.56 -2.43 -2.48
C GLU A 78 -12.08 -3.37 -1.39
N ILE A 79 -12.99 -4.20 -0.88
CA ILE A 79 -12.69 -5.28 0.04
C ILE A 79 -13.36 -6.53 -0.50
N ASN A 80 -12.60 -7.57 -0.74
CA ASN A 80 -13.12 -8.87 -1.17
C ASN A 80 -12.54 -9.95 -0.27
N VAL A 81 -13.43 -10.61 0.45
CA VAL A 81 -13.07 -11.73 1.33
C VAL A 81 -13.81 -12.97 0.84
N LYS A 82 -13.07 -14.02 0.56
CA LYS A 82 -13.61 -15.29 0.12
C LYS A 82 -13.09 -16.41 1.00
N VAL A 83 -13.99 -17.19 1.57
CA VAL A 83 -13.67 -18.36 2.38
C VAL A 83 -14.20 -19.59 1.65
N GLU A 84 -13.30 -20.46 1.24
CA GLU A 84 -13.65 -21.63 0.43
C GLU A 84 -12.65 -22.75 0.67
N ASN A 85 -13.14 -23.98 0.86
CA ASN A 85 -12.30 -25.17 1.04
C ASN A 85 -11.25 -25.02 2.15
N ASN A 86 -11.62 -24.40 3.27
CA ASN A 86 -10.72 -24.11 4.40
C ASN A 86 -9.56 -23.18 4.04
N LYS A 87 -9.70 -22.45 2.95
CA LYS A 87 -8.78 -21.37 2.54
C LYS A 87 -9.47 -20.03 2.63
N ILE A 88 -8.70 -19.02 2.98
CA ILE A 88 -9.17 -17.65 3.04
C ILE A 88 -8.40 -16.83 2.01
N TYR A 89 -9.14 -16.12 1.17
CA TYR A 89 -8.59 -15.20 0.17
C TYR A 89 -9.05 -13.80 0.51
N ILE A 90 -8.12 -12.88 0.65
CA ILE A 90 -8.44 -11.47 0.90
C ILE A 90 -7.78 -10.61 -0.16
N THR A 91 -8.58 -9.77 -0.78
CA THR A 91 -8.12 -8.72 -1.70
C THR A 91 -8.62 -7.38 -1.17
N THR A 92 -7.71 -6.46 -0.96
CA THR A 92 -8.03 -5.09 -0.59
C THR A 92 -7.40 -4.12 -1.57
N LYS A 93 -8.13 -3.05 -1.88
CA LYS A 93 -7.66 -1.98 -2.75
C LYS A 93 -7.86 -0.65 -2.07
N LYS A 94 -6.92 0.23 -2.25
CA LYS A 94 -6.96 1.58 -1.71
C LYS A 94 -6.50 2.57 -2.79
N ASN A 95 -7.25 3.63 -2.96
CA ASN A 95 -6.86 4.73 -3.82
C ASN A 95 -6.07 5.75 -3.01
N ILE A 96 -4.90 6.13 -3.49
CA ILE A 96 -4.09 7.16 -2.87
C ILE A 96 -3.81 8.29 -3.87
N ASN A 97 -3.70 9.50 -3.35
CA ASN A 97 -3.30 10.67 -4.12
C ASN A 97 -1.86 11.00 -3.75
N GLY A 98 -0.98 11.05 -4.76
CA GLY A 98 0.36 11.57 -4.58
C GLY A 98 0.42 13.07 -4.74
N ILE A 99 1.54 13.67 -4.39
CA ILE A 99 1.77 15.10 -4.55
C ILE A 99 1.83 15.45 -6.04
N LEU A 100 2.59 14.68 -6.83
CA LEU A 100 2.69 14.85 -8.29
C LEU A 100 1.44 14.35 -9.01
N ALA A 101 0.82 13.30 -8.50
CA ALA A 101 -0.36 12.70 -9.11
C ALA A 101 -1.66 13.45 -8.79
N LYS A 102 -1.61 14.41 -7.86
CA LYS A 102 -2.78 15.19 -7.45
C LYS A 102 -3.32 15.97 -8.64
N GLY A 103 -4.52 15.59 -9.08
CA GLY A 103 -5.16 16.21 -10.25
C GLY A 103 -4.86 15.51 -11.57
N PHE A 104 -3.92 14.56 -11.62
CA PHE A 104 -3.59 13.82 -12.84
C PHE A 104 -4.05 12.38 -12.82
N LYS A 105 -3.77 11.64 -11.74
CA LYS A 105 -4.13 10.23 -11.65
C LYS A 105 -4.16 9.77 -10.21
N ILE A 106 -5.19 9.00 -9.87
CA ILE A 106 -5.28 8.29 -8.60
C ILE A 106 -4.48 6.99 -8.74
N VAL A 107 -3.57 6.75 -7.82
CA VAL A 107 -2.83 5.49 -7.77
C VAL A 107 -3.61 4.51 -6.92
N THR A 108 -3.90 3.33 -7.47
CA THR A 108 -4.58 2.26 -6.75
C THR A 108 -3.55 1.26 -6.24
N ILE A 109 -3.56 1.03 -4.94
CA ILE A 109 -2.74 0.02 -4.30
C ILE A 109 -3.60 -1.20 -4.03
N GLU A 110 -3.09 -2.37 -4.38
CA GLU A 110 -3.79 -3.63 -4.20
C GLU A 110 -2.95 -4.59 -3.36
N SER A 111 -3.63 -5.30 -2.44
CA SER A 111 -3.01 -6.36 -1.65
C SER A 111 -3.86 -7.60 -1.75
N LYS A 112 -3.25 -8.71 -2.16
CA LYS A 112 -3.89 -10.02 -2.28
C LYS A 112 -3.12 -11.05 -1.48
N TYR A 113 -3.78 -11.68 -0.56
CA TYR A 113 -3.21 -12.74 0.27
C TYR A 113 -4.15 -13.92 0.36
N GLN A 114 -3.58 -15.08 0.54
CA GLN A 114 -4.32 -16.31 0.85
C GLN A 114 -3.72 -16.97 2.09
N GLY A 115 -4.56 -17.67 2.81
CA GLY A 115 -4.14 -18.41 3.98
C GLY A 115 -4.82 -19.76 4.07
N TYR A 116 -4.10 -20.72 4.58
CA TYR A 116 -4.58 -22.08 4.83
C TYR A 116 -3.74 -22.73 5.93
N ILE A 117 -4.22 -23.85 6.44
CA ILE A 117 -3.48 -24.64 7.43
C ILE A 117 -2.89 -25.86 6.74
N LYS A 118 -1.57 -26.02 6.86
CA LYS A 118 -0.84 -27.15 6.32
C LYS A 118 -0.03 -27.80 7.45
N GLU A 119 -0.26 -29.10 7.69
CA GLU A 119 0.44 -29.85 8.72
C GLU A 119 0.36 -29.19 10.11
N GLY A 120 -0.82 -28.64 10.45
CA GLY A 120 -1.05 -27.96 11.72
C GLY A 120 -0.48 -26.56 11.83
N LYS A 121 0.15 -26.05 10.77
CA LYS A 121 0.73 -24.72 10.73
C LYS A 121 -0.05 -23.81 9.80
N LYS A 122 -0.22 -22.56 10.22
CA LYS A 122 -0.83 -21.53 9.36
C LYS A 122 0.16 -21.10 8.29
N VAL A 123 -0.28 -21.13 7.04
CA VAL A 123 0.48 -20.60 5.90
C VAL A 123 -0.27 -19.43 5.35
N ILE A 124 0.37 -18.26 5.35
CA ILE A 124 -0.19 -17.03 4.78
C ILE A 124 0.80 -16.56 3.72
N GLU A 125 0.34 -16.49 2.51
CA GLU A 125 1.21 -16.18 1.38
C GLU A 125 0.54 -15.21 0.41
N LYS A 126 1.36 -14.47 -0.29
CA LYS A 126 0.92 -13.55 -1.33
C LYS A 126 0.41 -14.33 -2.54
N VAL A 127 -0.70 -13.90 -3.05
CA VAL A 127 -1.29 -14.50 -4.26
C VAL A 127 -0.60 -13.98 -5.52
#